data_fe952787a6d9fbe5751e0f0dc448969f
#
_entry.id   fe952787a6d9fbe5751e0f0dc448969f
#
_cell.length_a   1.000
_cell.length_b   1.000
_cell.length_c   1.000
_cell.angle_alpha   90.00
_cell.angle_beta   90.00
_cell.angle_gamma   90.00
#
_symmetry.space_group_name_H-M   'P 1'
#
loop_
_entity.id
_entity.type
_entity.pdbx_description
1 polymer ?
#
loop_
_entity_poly.entity_id
_entity_poly.type
_entity_poly.pdbx_seq_one_letter_code
_entity_poly.pdbx_strand_id
1 'polypeptide(L)'
;MVWDKVFGWIFKDYPSVSQVTDLVALVVEHANQLELFAMIAWFIWGRRHKVRCNEPSVPLGKILKSAATLLRDFQSQSRYGMKASTQRNTKWKPLEGAVVKANFDGAMFAESGQARIRVFVRNNRG
;
A
#
# COMPACT_ATOMS: atom_id res chain seq x y z
N MET A 1 11.58 -12.26 12.54
CA MET A 1 11.11 -11.45 11.37
C MET A 1 10.51 -10.12 11.83
N VAL A 2 10.23 -9.15 10.91
CA VAL A 2 9.59 -7.87 11.30
C VAL A 2 8.22 -8.10 11.92
N TRP A 3 7.47 -9.04 11.36
CA TRP A 3 6.12 -9.40 11.80
C TRP A 3 6.08 -10.01 13.21
N ASP A 4 7.07 -10.82 13.58
CA ASP A 4 7.09 -11.51 14.87
C ASP A 4 7.13 -10.55 16.06
N LYS A 5 7.70 -9.36 15.87
CA LYS A 5 7.82 -8.35 16.93
C LYS A 5 6.51 -7.62 17.25
N VAL A 6 5.61 -7.56 16.30
CA VAL A 6 4.35 -6.78 16.43
C VAL A 6 3.13 -7.67 16.36
N PHE A 7 3.16 -8.64 15.46
CA PHE A 7 2.04 -9.52 15.15
C PHE A 7 2.32 -11.00 15.49
N GLY A 8 3.37 -11.27 16.26
CA GLY A 8 3.73 -12.63 16.67
C GLY A 8 2.61 -13.36 17.44
N TRP A 9 1.75 -12.59 18.13
CA TRP A 9 0.56 -13.12 18.79
C TRP A 9 -0.41 -13.77 17.79
N ILE A 10 -0.54 -13.26 16.56
CA ILE A 10 -1.42 -13.84 15.54
C ILE A 10 -1.00 -15.28 15.25
N PHE A 11 0.28 -15.53 15.05
CA PHE A 11 0.78 -16.87 14.73
C PHE A 11 0.75 -17.80 15.94
N LYS A 12 0.76 -17.25 17.15
CA LYS A 12 0.66 -18.02 18.39
C LYS A 12 -0.78 -18.40 18.70
N ASP A 13 -1.69 -17.45 18.57
CA ASP A 13 -3.09 -17.62 18.99
C ASP A 13 -3.97 -18.15 17.84
N TYR A 14 -3.52 -17.97 16.58
CA TYR A 14 -4.22 -18.41 15.37
C TYR A 14 -3.30 -19.23 14.45
N PRO A 15 -2.94 -20.45 14.82
CA PRO A 15 -2.00 -21.29 14.04
C PRO A 15 -2.55 -21.70 12.67
N SER A 16 -3.86 -21.54 12.44
CA SER A 16 -4.53 -21.84 11.16
C SER A 16 -4.33 -20.76 10.08
N VAL A 17 -3.75 -19.60 10.43
CA VAL A 17 -3.46 -18.54 9.47
C VAL A 17 -2.37 -18.99 8.50
N SER A 18 -2.77 -19.36 7.30
CA SER A 18 -1.86 -19.83 6.25
C SER A 18 -1.81 -18.90 5.04
N GLN A 19 -2.81 -18.06 4.87
CA GLN A 19 -2.92 -17.14 3.75
C GLN A 19 -2.89 -15.67 4.20
N VAL A 20 -2.48 -14.80 3.30
CA VAL A 20 -2.47 -13.34 3.55
C VAL A 20 -3.87 -12.80 3.80
N THR A 21 -4.88 -13.38 3.17
CA THR A 21 -6.29 -13.03 3.37
C THR A 21 -6.73 -13.25 4.82
N ASP A 22 -6.34 -14.36 5.42
CA ASP A 22 -6.69 -14.69 6.81
C ASP A 22 -6.01 -13.70 7.77
N LEU A 23 -4.74 -13.39 7.48
CA LEU A 23 -3.99 -12.39 8.25
C LEU A 23 -4.64 -11.01 8.18
N VAL A 24 -5.08 -10.58 7.00
CA VAL A 24 -5.76 -9.29 6.81
C VAL A 24 -7.09 -9.28 7.57
N ALA A 25 -7.88 -10.35 7.49
CA ALA A 25 -9.16 -10.46 8.20
C ALA A 25 -8.96 -10.29 9.71
N LEU A 26 -8.00 -10.99 10.31
CA LEU A 26 -7.68 -10.88 11.72
C LEU A 26 -7.21 -9.48 12.13
N VAL A 27 -6.40 -8.84 11.32
CA VAL A 27 -5.93 -7.47 11.61
C VAL A 27 -7.06 -6.46 11.49
N VAL A 28 -8.02 -6.67 10.58
CA VAL A 28 -9.22 -5.83 10.46
C VAL A 28 -10.11 -5.95 11.71
N GLU A 29 -10.25 -7.14 12.27
CA GLU A 29 -10.96 -7.35 13.55
C GLU A 29 -10.27 -6.59 14.71
N HIS A 30 -8.94 -6.40 14.62
CA HIS A 30 -8.16 -5.62 15.57
C HIS A 30 -7.86 -4.21 15.02
N ALA A 31 -8.91 -3.42 14.83
CA ALA A 31 -8.87 -2.13 14.12
C ALA A 31 -7.79 -1.15 14.62
N ASN A 32 -7.41 -1.22 15.90
CA ASN A 32 -6.34 -0.39 16.48
C ASN A 32 -4.94 -0.72 15.93
N GLN A 33 -4.76 -1.85 15.27
CA GLN A 33 -3.48 -2.28 14.70
C GLN A 33 -3.44 -2.18 13.17
N LEU A 34 -4.60 -1.94 12.53
CA LEU A 34 -4.75 -1.93 11.08
C LEU A 34 -3.84 -0.90 10.39
N GLU A 35 -3.76 0.31 10.93
CA GLU A 35 -2.93 1.38 10.37
C GLU A 35 -1.44 1.02 10.43
N LEU A 36 -0.98 0.50 11.56
CA LEU A 36 0.41 0.06 11.71
C LEU A 36 0.72 -1.12 10.79
N PHE A 37 -0.20 -2.08 10.67
CA PHE A 37 -0.08 -3.20 9.75
C PHE A 37 0.09 -2.71 8.30
N ALA A 38 -0.79 -1.81 7.86
CA ALA A 38 -0.74 -1.26 6.51
C ALA A 38 0.59 -0.54 6.23
N MET A 39 1.08 0.26 7.20
CA MET A 39 2.37 0.93 7.08
C MET A 39 3.54 -0.05 6.99
N ILE A 40 3.56 -1.09 7.80
CA ILE A 40 4.61 -2.12 7.74
C ILE A 40 4.57 -2.86 6.41
N ALA A 41 3.38 -3.25 5.94
CA ALA A 41 3.19 -3.92 4.66
C ALA A 41 3.71 -3.06 3.50
N TRP A 42 3.40 -1.75 3.51
CA TRP A 42 3.89 -0.80 2.52
C TRP A 42 5.41 -0.67 2.53
N PHE A 43 6.05 -0.59 3.70
CA PHE A 43 7.52 -0.55 3.81
C PHE A 43 8.17 -1.83 3.31
N ILE A 44 7.61 -3.00 3.60
CA ILE A 44 8.11 -4.30 3.13
C ILE A 44 7.99 -4.38 1.60
N TRP A 45 6.84 -3.98 1.05
CA TRP A 45 6.62 -3.95 -0.39
C TRP A 45 7.59 -2.99 -1.09
N GLY A 46 7.72 -1.75 -0.59
CA GLY A 46 8.63 -0.75 -1.13
C GLY A 46 10.10 -1.20 -1.06
N ARG A 47 10.49 -1.83 0.06
CA ARG A 47 11.82 -2.43 0.17
C ARG A 47 12.05 -3.51 -0.88
N ARG A 48 11.10 -4.43 -1.05
CA ARG A 48 11.19 -5.49 -2.06
C ARG A 48 11.34 -4.92 -3.46
N HIS A 49 10.59 -3.86 -3.78
CA HIS A 49 10.68 -3.16 -5.06
C HIS A 49 12.08 -2.58 -5.27
N LYS A 50 12.59 -1.82 -4.29
CA LYS A 50 13.92 -1.21 -4.36
C LYS A 50 15.04 -2.25 -4.52
N VAL A 51 14.98 -3.34 -3.78
CA VAL A 51 15.95 -4.44 -3.92
C VAL A 51 15.92 -5.02 -5.34
N ARG A 52 14.74 -5.20 -5.93
CA ARG A 52 14.62 -5.68 -7.33
C ARG A 52 15.18 -4.69 -8.35
N CYS A 53 15.09 -3.38 -8.06
CA CYS A 53 15.65 -2.32 -8.91
C CYS A 53 17.13 -2.02 -8.58
N ASN A 54 17.76 -2.82 -7.73
CA ASN A 54 19.14 -2.60 -7.24
C ASN A 54 19.35 -1.20 -6.60
N GLU A 55 18.30 -0.70 -5.92
CA GLU A 55 18.31 0.58 -5.22
C GLU A 55 18.56 0.41 -3.72
N PRO A 56 19.16 1.43 -3.06
CA PRO A 56 19.28 1.45 -1.61
C PRO A 56 17.94 1.32 -0.92
N SER A 57 17.84 0.43 0.04
CA SER A 57 16.58 0.15 0.73
C SER A 57 16.72 0.17 2.24
N VAL A 58 15.63 0.45 2.95
CA VAL A 58 15.59 0.44 4.42
C VAL A 58 15.94 -0.96 4.94
N PRO A 59 16.89 -1.09 5.88
CA PRO A 59 17.18 -2.37 6.52
C PRO A 59 15.95 -2.96 7.22
N LEU A 60 15.77 -4.29 7.15
CA LEU A 60 14.62 -4.98 7.75
C LEU A 60 14.43 -4.63 9.23
N GLY A 61 15.53 -4.53 9.99
CA GLY A 61 15.46 -4.19 11.42
C GLY A 61 14.95 -2.79 11.73
N LYS A 62 14.97 -1.88 10.74
CA LYS A 62 14.49 -0.49 10.90
C LYS A 62 13.05 -0.28 10.42
N ILE A 63 12.46 -1.24 9.70
CA ILE A 63 11.12 -1.09 9.10
C ILE A 63 10.09 -0.75 10.15
N LEU A 64 10.04 -1.47 11.25
CA LEU A 64 9.06 -1.24 12.32
C LEU A 64 9.14 0.19 12.87
N LYS A 65 10.36 0.65 13.17
CA LYS A 65 10.58 2.00 13.69
C LYS A 65 10.16 3.05 12.66
N SER A 66 10.53 2.86 11.39
CA SER A 66 10.17 3.78 10.31
C SER A 66 8.65 3.84 10.08
N ALA A 67 7.98 2.69 10.09
CA ALA A 67 6.53 2.60 9.95
C ALA A 67 5.80 3.30 11.10
N ALA A 68 6.21 3.05 12.34
CA ALA A 68 5.62 3.67 13.52
C ALA A 68 5.85 5.19 13.58
N THR A 69 7.02 5.66 13.14
CA THR A 69 7.30 7.10 13.05
C THR A 69 6.41 7.75 12.01
N LEU A 70 6.36 7.21 10.78
CA LEU A 70 5.54 7.76 9.71
C LEU A 70 4.05 7.76 10.07
N LEU A 71 3.56 6.70 10.71
CA LEU A 71 2.18 6.64 11.17
C LEU A 71 1.88 7.75 12.19
N ARG A 72 2.77 7.97 13.16
CA ARG A 72 2.62 9.03 14.16
C ARG A 72 2.60 10.41 13.51
N ASP A 73 3.50 10.66 12.56
CA ASP A 73 3.57 11.93 11.83
C ASP A 73 2.29 12.17 11.03
N PHE A 74 1.79 11.14 10.35
CA PHE A 74 0.51 11.20 9.62
C PHE A 74 -0.66 11.51 10.56
N GLN A 75 -0.76 10.80 11.69
CA GLN A 75 -1.82 11.02 12.67
C GLN A 75 -1.75 12.41 13.32
N SER A 76 -0.54 12.93 13.57
CA SER A 76 -0.36 14.28 14.10
C SER A 76 -0.84 15.35 13.11
N GLN A 77 -0.49 15.22 11.83
CA GLN A 77 -0.91 16.15 10.78
C GLN A 77 -2.41 16.06 10.51
N SER A 78 -2.98 14.85 10.55
CA SER A 78 -4.42 14.64 10.35
C SER A 78 -5.27 15.34 11.42
N ARG A 79 -4.78 15.42 12.66
CA ARG A 79 -5.46 16.16 13.74
C ARG A 79 -5.48 17.68 13.53
N TYR A 80 -4.47 18.22 12.82
CA TYR A 80 -4.38 19.66 12.53
C TYR A 80 -5.09 20.07 11.23
N GLY A 81 -5.37 19.13 10.32
CA GLY A 81 -5.80 19.41 8.94
C GLY A 81 -7.21 19.00 8.56
N MET A 82 -7.94 18.30 9.40
CA MET A 82 -9.33 17.94 9.09
C MET A 82 -10.31 19.07 9.42
N LYS A 83 -10.23 20.18 8.67
CA LYS A 83 -11.48 20.79 8.21
C LYS A 83 -12.19 19.71 7.40
N ALA A 84 -13.35 19.29 7.88
CA ALA A 84 -14.21 18.34 7.18
C ALA A 84 -14.24 18.72 5.70
N SER A 85 -13.45 18.03 4.91
CA SER A 85 -13.65 18.02 3.47
C SER A 85 -15.07 17.49 3.34
N THR A 86 -16.00 18.37 2.99
CA THR A 86 -17.34 17.99 2.57
C THR A 86 -17.11 16.83 1.61
N GLN A 87 -17.50 15.65 2.05
CA GLN A 87 -17.30 14.41 1.31
C GLN A 87 -18.04 14.61 0.00
N ARG A 88 -17.34 15.15 -1.00
CA ARG A 88 -17.86 15.19 -2.36
C ARG A 88 -18.08 13.74 -2.71
N ASN A 89 -19.35 13.38 -2.78
CA ASN A 89 -19.78 12.07 -3.22
C ASN A 89 -19.43 11.97 -4.71
N THR A 90 -18.13 11.89 -4.99
CA THR A 90 -17.55 11.75 -6.33
C THR A 90 -17.80 10.33 -6.79
N LYS A 91 -19.08 10.06 -7.10
CA LYS A 91 -19.38 8.85 -7.87
C LYS A 91 -18.62 8.94 -9.18
N TRP A 92 -18.01 7.83 -9.55
CA TRP A 92 -17.44 7.69 -10.87
C TRP A 92 -18.49 8.05 -11.91
N LYS A 93 -18.17 8.98 -12.81
CA LYS A 93 -19.04 9.36 -13.92
C LYS A 93 -18.40 8.88 -15.21
N PRO A 94 -19.17 8.31 -16.13
CA PRO A 94 -18.70 8.02 -17.48
C PRO A 94 -18.16 9.28 -18.14
N LEU A 95 -17.21 9.12 -19.04
CA LEU A 95 -16.72 10.22 -19.88
C LEU A 95 -17.86 10.74 -20.76
N GLU A 96 -17.99 12.04 -20.89
CA GLU A 96 -18.99 12.66 -21.74
C GLU A 96 -18.36 13.15 -23.05
N GLY A 97 -19.09 13.04 -24.16
CA GLY A 97 -18.68 13.52 -25.46
C GLY A 97 -17.52 12.74 -26.10
N ALA A 98 -16.63 13.46 -26.77
CA ALA A 98 -15.48 12.91 -27.49
C ALA A 98 -14.22 12.72 -26.61
N VAL A 99 -14.36 12.80 -25.30
CA VAL A 99 -13.24 12.64 -24.36
C VAL A 99 -12.85 11.17 -24.25
N VAL A 100 -11.55 10.90 -24.26
CA VAL A 100 -10.99 9.57 -24.02
C VAL A 100 -10.16 9.59 -22.76
N LYS A 101 -10.14 8.48 -22.03
CA LYS A 101 -9.27 8.24 -20.86
C LYS A 101 -8.16 7.29 -21.26
N ALA A 102 -6.93 7.75 -21.19
CA ALA A 102 -5.74 6.92 -21.36
C ALA A 102 -5.19 6.55 -19.97
N ASN A 103 -5.07 5.26 -19.70
CA ASN A 103 -4.32 4.74 -18.57
C ASN A 103 -3.03 4.13 -19.12
N PHE A 104 -1.93 4.41 -18.48
CA PHE A 104 -0.64 3.83 -18.86
C PHE A 104 0.04 3.26 -17.63
N ASP A 105 0.75 2.17 -17.83
CA ASP A 105 1.59 1.52 -16.85
C ASP A 105 2.91 1.12 -17.51
N GLY A 106 4.00 1.21 -16.77
CA GLY A 106 5.33 0.94 -17.29
C GLY A 106 6.14 0.10 -16.31
N ALA A 107 6.91 -0.83 -16.85
CA ALA A 107 7.87 -1.62 -16.10
C ALA A 107 9.23 -1.55 -16.76
N MET A 108 10.28 -1.33 -15.96
CA MET A 108 11.67 -1.44 -16.40
C MET A 108 12.27 -2.75 -15.89
N PHE A 109 12.97 -3.43 -16.77
CA PHE A 109 13.71 -4.65 -16.50
C PHE A 109 15.20 -4.32 -16.51
N ALA A 110 15.76 -4.00 -15.35
CA ALA A 110 17.14 -3.54 -15.23
C ALA A 110 18.17 -4.57 -15.78
N GLU A 111 17.89 -5.86 -15.62
CA GLU A 111 18.78 -6.95 -16.08
C GLU A 111 18.91 -7.00 -17.61
N SER A 112 17.85 -6.65 -18.34
CA SER A 112 17.84 -6.68 -19.81
C SER A 112 17.91 -5.29 -20.44
N GLY A 113 17.89 -4.22 -19.65
CA GLY A 113 17.80 -2.83 -20.14
C GLY A 113 16.52 -2.53 -20.92
N GLN A 114 15.50 -3.39 -20.81
CA GLN A 114 14.25 -3.26 -21.53
C GLN A 114 13.19 -2.55 -20.68
N ALA A 115 12.35 -1.76 -21.36
CA ALA A 115 11.12 -1.21 -20.78
C ALA A 115 9.90 -1.78 -21.50
N ARG A 116 8.84 -2.04 -20.75
CA ARG A 116 7.53 -2.37 -21.33
C ARG A 116 6.53 -1.32 -20.87
N ILE A 117 5.79 -0.79 -21.82
CA ILE A 117 4.71 0.16 -21.57
C ILE A 117 3.41 -0.49 -22.04
N ARG A 118 2.39 -0.42 -21.19
CA ARG A 118 1.03 -0.79 -21.55
C ARG A 118 0.18 0.46 -21.53
N VAL A 119 -0.55 0.71 -22.60
CA VAL A 119 -1.49 1.82 -22.69
C VAL A 119 -2.88 1.23 -22.94
N PHE A 120 -3.85 1.70 -22.17
CA PHE A 120 -5.24 1.32 -22.33
C PHE A 120 -6.08 2.60 -22.50
N VAL A 121 -6.70 2.74 -23.66
CA VAL A 121 -7.52 3.91 -23.99
C VAL A 121 -8.98 3.50 -24.02
N ARG A 122 -9.82 4.26 -23.33
CA ARG A 122 -11.27 4.06 -23.29
C ARG A 122 -12.00 5.34 -23.65
N ASN A 123 -13.12 5.20 -24.32
CA ASN A 123 -14.09 6.26 -24.53
C ASN A 123 -15.30 6.09 -23.59
N ASN A 124 -16.38 6.82 -23.85
CA ASN A 124 -17.63 6.73 -23.10
C ASN A 124 -18.40 5.41 -23.26
N ARG A 125 -17.96 4.51 -24.15
CA ARG A 125 -18.58 3.20 -24.41
C ARG A 125 -17.80 2.04 -23.77
N GLY A 126 -16.64 2.29 -23.13
CA GLY A 126 -15.81 1.29 -22.44
C GLY A 126 -14.48 0.98 -23.09
#